data_a059df24e11b19e6cb43f8ff03934fa4
#
_entry.id   a059df24e11b19e6cb43f8ff03934fa4
#
_cell.length_a   1.000
_cell.length_b   1.000
_cell.length_c   1.000
_cell.angle_alpha   90.00
_cell.angle_beta   90.00
_cell.angle_gamma   90.00
#
_symmetry.space_group_name_H-M   'P 1'
#
loop_
_entity.id
_entity.type
_entity.pdbx_description
1 polymer ?
#
loop_
_entity_poly.entity_id
_entity_poly.type
_entity_poly.pdbx_seq_one_letter_code
_entity_poly.pdbx_strand_id
1 'polypeptide(L)'
;LTLNNYKARGSQRYAVTVQEPGVAWASKNMLVLGFIILGGLLIHLFNFWSKMQLVEVLGHHENSLGFSPQDGAALIQYTFSQWYYVVIYLVWFFALWFHLTHGVWSMFQSVGWGNDIWYPRLKCIANIVATVVFLGFAVVVLVYFFRSLCCGCVC
;
A
#
# COMPACT_ATOMS: atom_id res chain seq x y z
N LEU A 1 -2.72 3.28 20.61
CA LEU A 1 -3.15 2.03 21.29
C LEU A 1 -1.95 1.16 21.62
N THR A 2 -1.12 0.77 20.67
CA THR A 2 0.05 -0.13 20.87
C THR A 2 1.06 0.41 21.88
N LEU A 3 1.43 1.69 21.74
CA LEU A 3 2.36 2.35 22.69
C LEU A 3 1.78 2.46 24.10
N ASN A 4 0.48 2.76 24.23
CA ASN A 4 -0.17 2.85 25.52
C ASN A 4 -0.28 1.46 26.19
N ASN A 5 -0.59 0.42 25.42
CA ASN A 5 -0.59 -0.95 25.91
C ASN A 5 0.81 -1.41 26.33
N TYR A 6 1.85 -1.02 25.59
CA TYR A 6 3.23 -1.34 25.93
C TYR A 6 3.67 -0.64 27.23
N LYS A 7 3.33 0.65 27.37
CA LYS A 7 3.59 1.42 28.61
C LYS A 7 2.85 0.87 29.81
N ALA A 8 1.57 0.51 29.65
CA ALA A 8 0.76 -0.01 30.74
C ALA A 8 1.20 -1.40 31.21
N ARG A 9 1.68 -2.23 30.30
CA ARG A 9 2.08 -3.61 30.57
C ARG A 9 3.55 -3.74 31.02
N GLY A 10 4.43 -2.79 30.67
CA GLY A 10 5.86 -2.92 30.84
C GLY A 10 6.44 -4.09 30.04
N SER A 11 7.43 -4.78 30.60
CA SER A 11 8.07 -5.96 29.99
C SER A 11 7.31 -7.27 30.20
N GLN A 12 6.19 -7.25 30.96
CA GLN A 12 5.43 -8.46 31.26
C GLN A 12 4.61 -8.93 30.05
N ARG A 13 4.76 -10.21 29.69
CA ARG A 13 3.93 -10.86 28.68
C ARG A 13 2.63 -11.34 29.34
N TYR A 14 1.56 -11.43 28.54
CA TYR A 14 0.33 -12.07 29.02
C TYR A 14 0.61 -13.54 29.41
N ALA A 15 0.12 -13.95 30.56
CA ALA A 15 0.28 -15.32 31.04
C ALA A 15 -0.43 -16.35 30.12
N VAL A 16 -1.49 -15.91 29.43
CA VAL A 16 -2.24 -16.72 28.48
C VAL A 16 -2.32 -15.99 27.14
N THR A 17 -1.68 -16.53 26.12
CA THR A 17 -1.72 -16.05 24.73
C THR A 17 -2.57 -17.01 23.88
N VAL A 18 -3.80 -17.30 24.30
CA VAL A 18 -4.73 -18.10 23.48
C VAL A 18 -5.25 -17.21 22.36
N GLN A 19 -4.91 -17.55 21.13
CA GLN A 19 -5.53 -16.96 19.95
C GLN A 19 -6.69 -17.86 19.53
N GLU A 20 -7.88 -17.29 19.37
CA GLU A 20 -9.02 -18.05 18.89
C GLU A 20 -8.73 -18.69 17.52
N PRO A 21 -9.09 -19.98 17.32
CA PRO A 21 -9.01 -20.61 16.03
C PRO A 21 -9.92 -19.86 15.05
N GLY A 22 -9.38 -19.42 13.91
CA GLY A 22 -10.13 -18.67 12.89
C GLY A 22 -9.77 -17.19 12.75
N VAL A 23 -8.93 -16.63 13.63
CA VAL A 23 -8.42 -15.26 13.43
C VAL A 23 -7.54 -15.22 12.18
N ALA A 24 -7.94 -14.39 11.20
CA ALA A 24 -7.23 -14.24 9.93
C ALA A 24 -5.77 -13.81 10.15
N TRP A 25 -4.86 -14.32 9.34
CA TRP A 25 -3.43 -13.98 9.39
C TRP A 25 -3.20 -12.47 9.31
N ALA A 26 -3.93 -11.77 8.44
CA ALA A 26 -3.85 -10.31 8.28
C ALA A 26 -4.16 -9.57 9.60
N SER A 27 -5.14 -10.04 10.37
CA SER A 27 -5.48 -9.47 11.68
C SER A 27 -4.33 -9.58 12.68
N LYS A 28 -3.64 -10.73 12.69
CA LYS A 28 -2.50 -10.97 13.58
C LYS A 28 -1.27 -10.11 13.24
N ASN A 29 -1.09 -9.80 11.95
CA ASN A 29 0.07 -9.08 11.43
C ASN A 29 -0.24 -7.62 11.02
N MET A 30 -1.36 -7.07 11.49
CA MET A 30 -1.84 -5.73 11.11
C MET A 30 -0.81 -4.63 11.38
N LEU A 31 -0.05 -4.74 12.49
CA LEU A 31 0.99 -3.78 12.84
C LEU A 31 2.15 -3.81 11.82
N VAL A 32 2.61 -5.02 11.46
CA VAL A 32 3.69 -5.20 10.48
C VAL A 32 3.26 -4.71 9.10
N LEU A 33 2.04 -5.08 8.68
CA LEU A 33 1.44 -4.57 7.44
C LEU A 33 1.36 -3.04 7.45
N GLY A 34 0.97 -2.44 8.57
CA GLY A 34 0.91 -0.99 8.74
C GLY A 34 2.28 -0.31 8.56
N PHE A 35 3.35 -0.90 9.10
CA PHE A 35 4.71 -0.37 8.89
C PHE A 35 5.18 -0.50 7.43
N ILE A 36 4.88 -1.62 6.77
CA ILE A 36 5.20 -1.79 5.34
C ILE A 36 4.43 -0.75 4.51
N ILE A 37 3.16 -0.52 4.81
CA ILE A 37 2.33 0.47 4.12
C ILE A 37 2.86 1.88 4.34
N LEU A 38 3.23 2.23 5.55
CA LEU A 38 3.81 3.53 5.86
C LEU A 38 5.14 3.74 5.12
N GLY A 39 6.02 2.75 5.13
CA GLY A 39 7.29 2.78 4.39
C GLY A 39 7.08 2.95 2.88
N GLY A 40 6.17 2.17 2.29
CA GLY A 40 5.81 2.30 0.88
C GLY A 40 5.19 3.65 0.53
N LEU A 41 4.34 4.19 1.43
CA LEU A 41 3.77 5.53 1.26
C LEU A 41 4.87 6.61 1.25
N LEU A 42 5.84 6.54 2.15
CA LEU A 42 6.96 7.48 2.18
C LEU A 42 7.80 7.40 0.90
N ILE A 43 8.09 6.20 0.41
CA ILE A 43 8.78 6.00 -0.88
C ILE A 43 7.94 6.57 -2.04
N HIS A 44 6.64 6.34 -2.04
CA HIS A 44 5.73 6.88 -3.05
C HIS A 44 5.70 8.42 -3.03
N LEU A 45 5.59 9.02 -1.86
CA LEU A 45 5.64 10.49 -1.72
C LEU A 45 6.99 11.04 -2.20
N PHE A 46 8.09 10.39 -1.85
CA PHE A 46 9.41 10.82 -2.31
C PHE A 46 9.59 10.67 -3.81
N ASN A 47 9.14 9.55 -4.41
CA ASN A 47 9.34 9.29 -5.84
C ASN A 47 8.42 10.11 -6.74
N PHE A 48 7.17 10.33 -6.33
CA PHE A 48 6.17 10.99 -7.18
C PHE A 48 5.79 12.36 -6.66
N TRP A 49 5.29 12.49 -5.45
CA TRP A 49 4.78 13.75 -4.94
C TRP A 49 5.88 14.82 -4.86
N SER A 50 7.06 14.49 -4.34
CA SER A 50 8.15 15.45 -4.22
C SER A 50 8.74 15.87 -5.57
N LYS A 51 8.71 14.99 -6.57
CA LYS A 51 9.27 15.28 -7.91
C LYS A 51 8.26 15.92 -8.85
N MET A 52 6.99 15.90 -8.54
CA MET A 52 5.92 16.51 -9.30
C MET A 52 5.33 17.71 -8.56
N GLN A 53 4.54 17.44 -7.53
CA GLN A 53 3.75 18.45 -6.85
C GLN A 53 4.60 19.46 -6.07
N LEU A 54 5.63 19.00 -5.34
CA LEU A 54 6.49 19.89 -4.57
C LEU A 54 7.31 20.80 -5.48
N VAL A 55 7.81 20.28 -6.60
CA VAL A 55 8.56 21.07 -7.62
C VAL A 55 7.68 22.14 -8.23
N GLU A 56 6.42 21.81 -8.54
CA GLU A 56 5.43 22.77 -9.07
C GLU A 56 5.08 23.88 -8.05
N VAL A 57 4.84 23.49 -6.77
CA VAL A 57 4.56 24.44 -5.67
C VAL A 57 5.73 25.39 -5.43
N LEU A 58 6.97 24.92 -5.59
CA LEU A 58 8.17 25.74 -5.47
C LEU A 58 8.46 26.60 -6.70
N GLY A 59 7.64 26.50 -7.76
CA GLY A 59 7.78 27.30 -8.99
C GLY A 59 8.93 26.87 -9.88
N HIS A 60 9.45 25.65 -9.73
CA HIS A 60 10.46 25.11 -10.62
C HIS A 60 9.82 24.46 -11.85
N HIS A 61 10.44 24.66 -13.02
CA HIS A 61 9.94 24.11 -14.29
C HIS A 61 10.37 22.68 -14.55
N GLU A 62 11.41 22.21 -13.86
CA GLU A 62 11.96 20.86 -14.00
C GLU A 62 12.29 20.27 -12.62
N ASN A 63 12.13 18.97 -12.49
CA ASN A 63 12.53 18.24 -11.30
C ASN A 63 14.02 17.87 -11.34
N SER A 64 14.54 17.27 -10.28
CA SER A 64 15.94 16.83 -10.17
C SER A 64 16.38 15.82 -11.25
N LEU A 65 15.47 15.29 -12.04
CA LEU A 65 15.71 14.34 -13.12
C LEU A 65 15.56 14.99 -14.52
N GLY A 66 15.27 16.30 -14.60
CA GLY A 66 15.07 17.02 -15.86
C GLY A 66 13.68 16.79 -16.50
N PHE A 67 12.72 16.22 -15.77
CA PHE A 67 11.35 16.07 -16.28
C PHE A 67 10.48 17.24 -15.83
N SER A 68 9.54 17.65 -16.70
CA SER A 68 8.49 18.57 -16.31
C SER A 68 7.64 17.98 -15.18
N PRO A 69 7.27 18.78 -14.17
CA PRO A 69 6.37 18.33 -13.09
C PRO A 69 5.03 17.80 -13.59
N GLN A 70 4.60 18.19 -14.78
CA GLN A 70 3.34 17.76 -15.40
C GLN A 70 3.47 16.47 -16.21
N ASP A 71 4.69 15.99 -16.49
CA ASP A 71 4.94 14.75 -17.22
C ASP A 71 5.05 13.55 -16.28
N GLY A 72 3.91 13.16 -15.69
CA GLY A 72 3.82 11.98 -14.83
C GLY A 72 4.11 10.67 -15.56
N ALA A 73 3.85 10.59 -16.87
CA ALA A 73 4.10 9.38 -17.64
C ALA A 73 5.60 9.09 -17.78
N ALA A 74 6.41 10.11 -18.06
CA ALA A 74 7.87 9.98 -18.11
C ALA A 74 8.45 9.56 -16.74
N LEU A 75 7.96 10.15 -15.65
CA LEU A 75 8.39 9.82 -14.30
C LEU A 75 8.03 8.38 -13.91
N ILE A 76 6.84 7.91 -14.28
CA ILE A 76 6.41 6.53 -14.07
C ILE A 76 7.29 5.57 -14.86
N GLN A 77 7.54 5.89 -16.14
CA GLN A 77 8.42 5.10 -17.01
C GLN A 77 9.83 5.01 -16.43
N TYR A 78 10.40 6.12 -15.99
CA TYR A 78 11.73 6.17 -15.37
C TYR A 78 11.77 5.35 -14.07
N THR A 79 10.77 5.49 -13.19
CA THR A 79 10.74 4.79 -11.91
C THR A 79 10.61 3.29 -12.10
N PHE A 80 9.71 2.83 -12.96
CA PHE A 80 9.47 1.40 -13.17
C PHE A 80 10.36 0.77 -14.25
N SER A 81 11.27 1.51 -14.86
CA SER A 81 12.39 0.91 -15.60
C SER A 81 13.40 0.23 -14.68
N GLN A 82 13.40 0.56 -13.41
CA GLN A 82 14.31 0.03 -12.40
C GLN A 82 13.65 -1.14 -11.65
N TRP A 83 14.17 -2.35 -11.83
CA TRP A 83 13.59 -3.59 -11.30
C TRP A 83 13.36 -3.59 -9.78
N TYR A 84 14.21 -2.92 -9.01
CA TYR A 84 14.07 -2.87 -7.55
C TYR A 84 12.86 -2.04 -7.11
N TYR A 85 12.51 -0.96 -7.81
CA TYR A 85 11.28 -0.23 -7.54
C TYR A 85 10.05 -1.07 -7.86
N VAL A 86 10.07 -1.84 -8.94
CA VAL A 86 8.98 -2.76 -9.29
C VAL A 86 8.72 -3.73 -8.14
N VAL A 87 9.77 -4.37 -7.59
CA VAL A 87 9.64 -5.30 -6.46
C VAL A 87 9.10 -4.59 -5.22
N ILE A 88 9.65 -3.43 -4.86
CA ILE A 88 9.21 -2.64 -3.70
C ILE A 88 7.73 -2.29 -3.80
N TYR A 89 7.28 -1.79 -4.96
CA TYR A 89 5.89 -1.39 -5.17
C TYR A 89 4.94 -2.59 -5.18
N LEU A 90 5.33 -3.71 -5.77
CA LEU A 90 4.50 -4.92 -5.73
C LEU A 90 4.34 -5.47 -4.31
N VAL A 91 5.40 -5.50 -3.51
CA VAL A 91 5.34 -5.89 -2.09
C VAL A 91 4.44 -4.92 -1.31
N TRP A 92 4.56 -3.62 -1.57
CA TRP A 92 3.74 -2.60 -0.95
C TRP A 92 2.26 -2.76 -1.30
N PHE A 93 1.91 -2.97 -2.58
CA PHE A 93 0.54 -3.20 -3.02
C PHE A 93 -0.05 -4.48 -2.43
N PHE A 94 0.76 -5.53 -2.30
CA PHE A 94 0.34 -6.77 -1.65
C PHE A 94 0.03 -6.56 -0.16
N ALA A 95 0.86 -5.80 0.54
CA ALA A 95 0.60 -5.41 1.92
C ALA A 95 -0.68 -4.55 2.06
N LEU A 96 -0.89 -3.59 1.12
CA LEU A 96 -2.11 -2.80 1.03
C LEU A 96 -3.34 -3.68 0.81
N TRP A 97 -3.27 -4.66 -0.08
CA TRP A 97 -4.38 -5.57 -0.34
C TRP A 97 -4.79 -6.33 0.93
N PHE A 98 -3.84 -6.92 1.67
CA PHE A 98 -4.14 -7.57 2.95
C PHE A 98 -4.70 -6.61 3.98
N HIS A 99 -4.15 -5.42 4.06
CA HIS A 99 -4.61 -4.40 5.00
C HIS A 99 -6.04 -3.95 4.70
N LEU A 100 -6.35 -3.70 3.43
CA LEU A 100 -7.68 -3.28 2.99
C LEU A 100 -8.72 -4.39 3.12
N THR A 101 -8.39 -5.63 2.73
CA THR A 101 -9.31 -6.77 2.86
C THR A 101 -9.72 -7.03 4.29
N HIS A 102 -8.85 -6.72 5.26
CA HIS A 102 -9.19 -6.82 6.69
C HIS A 102 -9.76 -5.51 7.24
N GLY A 103 -9.14 -4.37 6.91
CA GLY A 103 -9.45 -3.08 7.51
C GLY A 103 -10.83 -2.55 7.18
N VAL A 104 -11.29 -2.71 5.92
CA VAL A 104 -12.56 -2.12 5.47
C VAL A 104 -13.75 -2.72 6.22
N TRP A 105 -13.89 -4.04 6.26
CA TRP A 105 -15.02 -4.65 6.98
C TRP A 105 -14.91 -4.51 8.51
N SER A 106 -13.69 -4.48 9.04
CA SER A 106 -13.45 -4.25 10.48
C SER A 106 -13.86 -2.84 10.89
N MET A 107 -13.67 -1.85 10.00
CA MET A 107 -14.14 -0.47 10.22
C MET A 107 -15.67 -0.43 10.36
N PHE A 108 -16.41 -1.09 9.48
CA PHE A 108 -17.87 -1.14 9.58
C PHE A 108 -18.36 -1.83 10.86
N GLN A 109 -17.64 -2.84 11.31
CA GLN A 109 -17.93 -3.49 12.58
C GLN A 109 -17.71 -2.56 13.78
N SER A 110 -16.64 -1.76 13.76
CA SER A 110 -16.34 -0.82 14.87
C SER A 110 -17.33 0.36 14.94
N VAL A 111 -17.95 0.74 13.81
CA VAL A 111 -19.00 1.79 13.75
C VAL A 111 -20.39 1.23 14.11
N GLY A 112 -20.53 -0.08 14.34
CA GLY A 112 -21.80 -0.70 14.71
C GLY A 112 -22.72 -1.03 13.52
N TRP A 113 -22.25 -0.96 12.29
CA TRP A 113 -23.00 -1.32 11.09
C TRP A 113 -22.95 -2.83 10.78
N GLY A 114 -22.24 -3.60 11.60
CA GLY A 114 -22.14 -5.05 11.46
C GLY A 114 -23.38 -5.74 12.01
N ASN A 115 -24.30 -6.17 11.14
CA ASN A 115 -25.35 -7.12 11.49
C ASN A 115 -25.14 -8.42 10.72
N ASP A 116 -25.79 -9.49 11.15
CA ASP A 116 -25.61 -10.84 10.60
C ASP A 116 -25.93 -10.95 9.10
N ILE A 117 -26.78 -10.05 8.58
CA ILE A 117 -27.17 -10.03 7.17
C ILE A 117 -26.15 -9.26 6.31
N TRP A 118 -25.67 -8.10 6.81
CA TRP A 118 -24.81 -7.21 6.04
C TRP A 118 -23.32 -7.55 6.16
N TYR A 119 -22.90 -8.11 7.27
CA TYR A 119 -21.50 -8.44 7.53
C TYR A 119 -20.85 -9.30 6.43
N PRO A 120 -21.42 -10.46 6.01
CA PRO A 120 -20.82 -11.27 4.96
C PRO A 120 -20.79 -10.55 3.60
N ARG A 121 -21.80 -9.71 3.33
CA ARG A 121 -21.89 -8.92 2.08
C ARG A 121 -20.82 -7.84 2.04
N LEU A 122 -20.64 -7.09 3.12
CA LEU A 122 -19.60 -6.06 3.23
C LEU A 122 -18.20 -6.66 3.11
N LYS A 123 -17.97 -7.82 3.71
CA LYS A 123 -16.69 -8.54 3.58
C LYS A 123 -16.43 -8.95 2.13
N CYS A 124 -17.43 -9.45 1.43
CA CYS A 124 -17.32 -9.80 0.01
C CYS A 124 -17.01 -8.58 -0.86
N ILE A 125 -17.75 -7.47 -0.69
CA ILE A 125 -17.55 -6.22 -1.42
C ILE A 125 -16.16 -5.65 -1.14
N ALA A 126 -15.72 -5.62 0.11
CA ALA A 126 -14.39 -5.14 0.49
C ALA A 126 -13.29 -5.94 -0.21
N ASN A 127 -13.41 -7.26 -0.24
CA ASN A 127 -12.45 -8.13 -0.92
C ASN A 127 -12.42 -7.89 -2.44
N ILE A 128 -13.57 -7.74 -3.08
CA ILE A 128 -13.66 -7.46 -4.51
C ILE A 128 -13.01 -6.12 -4.82
N VAL A 129 -13.38 -5.05 -4.11
CA VAL A 129 -12.84 -3.70 -4.34
C VAL A 129 -11.33 -3.68 -4.11
N ALA A 130 -10.85 -4.24 -2.99
CA ALA A 130 -9.42 -4.31 -2.71
C ALA A 130 -8.65 -5.08 -3.78
N THR A 131 -9.21 -6.18 -4.30
CA THR A 131 -8.58 -6.99 -5.34
C THR A 131 -8.54 -6.25 -6.68
N VAL A 132 -9.61 -5.55 -7.07
CA VAL A 132 -9.64 -4.75 -8.31
C VAL A 132 -8.60 -3.63 -8.24
N VAL A 133 -8.52 -2.92 -7.11
CA VAL A 133 -7.52 -1.86 -6.91
C VAL A 133 -6.10 -2.42 -6.97
N PHE A 134 -5.83 -3.52 -6.26
CA PHE A 134 -4.52 -4.19 -6.29
C PHE A 134 -4.12 -4.60 -7.70
N LEU A 135 -5.01 -5.28 -8.43
CA LEU A 135 -4.72 -5.72 -9.80
C LEU A 135 -4.52 -4.54 -10.75
N GLY A 136 -5.31 -3.47 -10.62
CA GLY A 136 -5.14 -2.25 -11.42
C GLY A 136 -3.75 -1.65 -11.26
N PHE A 137 -3.29 -1.44 -10.04
CA PHE A 137 -1.96 -0.90 -9.79
C PHE A 137 -0.83 -1.86 -10.18
N ALA A 138 -0.98 -3.17 -9.93
CA ALA A 138 0.01 -4.17 -10.32
C ALA A 138 0.18 -4.23 -11.86
N VAL A 139 -0.92 -4.16 -12.61
CA VAL A 139 -0.89 -4.11 -14.09
C VAL A 139 -0.14 -2.89 -14.57
N VAL A 140 -0.40 -1.70 -14.01
CA VAL A 140 0.33 -0.47 -14.38
C VAL A 140 1.84 -0.66 -14.20
N VAL A 141 2.28 -1.11 -13.02
CA VAL A 141 3.71 -1.33 -12.73
C VAL A 141 4.33 -2.31 -13.71
N LEU A 142 3.67 -3.43 -13.97
CA LEU A 142 4.19 -4.47 -14.86
C LEU A 142 4.22 -4.00 -16.32
N VAL A 143 3.19 -3.30 -16.80
CA VAL A 143 3.16 -2.77 -18.18
C VAL A 143 4.32 -1.80 -18.43
N TYR A 144 4.56 -0.86 -17.51
CA TYR A 144 5.67 0.09 -17.67
C TYR A 144 7.04 -0.60 -17.56
N PHE A 145 7.17 -1.61 -16.71
CA PHE A 145 8.38 -2.42 -16.61
C PHE A 145 8.67 -3.19 -17.92
N PHE A 146 7.69 -3.94 -18.45
CA PHE A 146 7.87 -4.67 -19.70
C PHE A 146 8.10 -3.74 -20.89
N ARG A 147 7.41 -2.60 -20.93
CA ARG A 147 7.66 -1.59 -21.95
C ARG A 147 9.10 -1.08 -21.90
N SER A 148 9.64 -0.87 -20.72
CA SER A 148 11.05 -0.49 -20.55
C SER A 148 12.01 -1.54 -21.07
N LEU A 149 11.74 -2.84 -20.81
CA LEU A 149 12.56 -3.93 -21.33
C LEU A 149 12.50 -4.05 -22.85
N CYS A 150 11.30 -3.89 -23.45
CA CYS A 150 11.14 -3.96 -24.91
C CYS A 150 11.77 -2.78 -25.62
N CYS A 151 11.65 -1.54 -25.09
CA CYS A 151 12.29 -0.36 -25.69
C CYS A 151 13.82 -0.35 -25.50
N GLY A 152 14.34 -1.00 -24.45
CA GLY A 152 15.78 -1.15 -24.22
C GLY A 152 16.47 -2.17 -25.15
N CYS A 153 15.69 -3.00 -25.85
CA CYS A 153 16.22 -4.01 -26.80
C CYS A 153 16.23 -3.51 -28.25
N VAL A 154 15.81 -2.26 -28.53
CA VAL A 154 15.75 -1.67 -29.87
C VAL A 154 16.77 -0.53 -29.98
N CYS A 155 18.01 -0.79 -29.58
CA CYS A 155 19.17 0.05 -29.90
C CYS A 155 20.30 -0.81 -30.44
#